data_3f2b997d1e37600944549dc458e93b8d
#
_entry.id   3f2b997d1e37600944549dc458e93b8d
#
_cell.length_a   1.000
_cell.length_b   1.000
_cell.length_c   1.000
_cell.angle_alpha   90.00
_cell.angle_beta   90.00
_cell.angle_gamma   90.00
#
_symmetry.space_group_name_H-M   'P 1'
#
loop_
_entity.id
_entity.type
_entity.pdbx_description
1 polymer ?
#
loop_
_entity_poly.entity_id
_entity_poly.type
_entity_poly.pdbx_seq_one_letter_code
_entity_poly.pdbx_strand_id
1 'polypeptide(L)'
;MGKPLVFATYPDLADKRVLVTGGGSGIGAGIVDAFVKQGAQVFFIDIVEEASRALVESLKGAKHAPVFFHCDLTDLDALAKVIAQIEQDHGAIEILINNAANDHRHQVHEVTGKYWDNSLAVNLRHQFFCAQAVAPGMKKAGGGVILNFGSISWHLALPNLTLYMTAKAAIEGLTRGLARDLGQDGIRVNTVIPGSVMTERQKALWHSPEAGQAILDAQVLPQSVETEDIAAMALFLSSDNARRCSGRDYFVDAGWYGA
;
A
#
# COMPACT_ATOMS: atom_id res chain seq x y z
N MET A 1 20.05 -16.20 -8.09
CA MET A 1 18.89 -16.10 -7.19
C MET A 1 19.41 -15.70 -5.81
N GLY A 2 19.02 -14.53 -5.29
CA GLY A 2 19.34 -14.12 -3.92
C GLY A 2 18.71 -15.06 -2.90
N LYS A 3 19.22 -15.03 -1.65
CA LYS A 3 18.54 -15.74 -0.55
C LYS A 3 17.16 -15.13 -0.34
N PRO A 4 16.11 -15.94 -0.08
CA PRO A 4 14.79 -15.40 0.25
C PRO A 4 14.92 -14.48 1.48
N LEU A 5 14.22 -13.34 1.44
CA LEU A 5 14.20 -12.41 2.57
C LEU A 5 13.53 -13.08 3.78
N VAL A 6 14.21 -13.04 4.91
CA VAL A 6 13.63 -13.44 6.20
C VAL A 6 13.24 -12.15 6.93
N PHE A 7 11.95 -11.92 7.13
CA PHE A 7 11.47 -10.74 7.84
C PHE A 7 11.96 -10.73 9.30
N ALA A 8 12.20 -9.51 9.80
CA ALA A 8 12.31 -9.30 11.23
C ALA A 8 10.99 -9.68 11.93
N THR A 9 11.06 -10.20 13.13
CA THR A 9 9.88 -10.49 13.94
C THR A 9 9.51 -9.26 14.77
N TYR A 10 8.25 -8.85 14.68
CA TYR A 10 7.65 -7.77 15.44
C TYR A 10 6.52 -8.32 16.30
N PRO A 11 6.80 -8.71 17.57
CA PRO A 11 5.80 -9.37 18.44
C PRO A 11 4.54 -8.52 18.67
N ASP A 12 4.68 -7.19 18.61
CA ASP A 12 3.60 -6.23 18.75
C ASP A 12 2.63 -6.20 17.56
N LEU A 13 2.98 -6.82 16.43
CA LEU A 13 2.08 -6.97 15.28
C LEU A 13 1.19 -8.21 15.39
N ALA A 14 1.50 -9.15 16.29
CA ALA A 14 0.66 -10.33 16.50
C ALA A 14 -0.73 -9.93 16.98
N ASP A 15 -1.76 -10.56 16.38
CA ASP A 15 -3.19 -10.32 16.63
C ASP A 15 -3.70 -8.92 16.28
N LYS A 16 -2.85 -8.02 15.72
CA LYS A 16 -3.28 -6.71 15.20
C LYS A 16 -4.21 -6.86 14.00
N ARG A 17 -5.26 -6.05 13.97
CA ARG A 17 -6.21 -5.98 12.86
C ARG A 17 -5.68 -5.02 11.80
N VAL A 18 -5.34 -5.59 10.65
CA VAL A 18 -4.70 -4.90 9.52
C VAL A 18 -5.65 -4.88 8.33
N LEU A 19 -5.94 -3.72 7.77
CA LEU A 19 -6.66 -3.58 6.51
C LEU A 19 -5.71 -3.18 5.39
N VAL A 20 -5.69 -3.95 4.29
CA VAL A 20 -4.88 -3.68 3.10
C VAL A 20 -5.79 -3.43 1.91
N THR A 21 -5.67 -2.28 1.22
CA THR A 21 -6.35 -2.04 -0.05
C THR A 21 -5.49 -2.53 -1.22
N GLY A 22 -6.10 -3.17 -2.22
CA GLY A 22 -5.38 -3.78 -3.35
C GLY A 22 -4.50 -4.95 -2.88
N GLY A 23 -5.04 -5.79 -1.98
CA GLY A 23 -4.27 -6.87 -1.34
C GLY A 23 -4.17 -8.16 -2.14
N GLY A 24 -4.88 -8.29 -3.28
CA GLY A 24 -4.98 -9.55 -4.02
C GLY A 24 -3.79 -9.89 -4.91
N SER A 25 -2.92 -8.94 -5.23
CA SER A 25 -1.78 -9.17 -6.12
C SER A 25 -0.61 -8.22 -5.86
N GLY A 26 0.55 -8.50 -6.47
CA GLY A 26 1.73 -7.62 -6.47
C GLY A 26 2.20 -7.22 -5.08
N ILE A 27 2.46 -5.92 -4.89
CA ILE A 27 2.93 -5.36 -3.61
C ILE A 27 1.93 -5.66 -2.49
N GLY A 28 0.62 -5.50 -2.76
CA GLY A 28 -0.41 -5.74 -1.75
C GLY A 28 -0.43 -7.18 -1.26
N ALA A 29 -0.31 -8.15 -2.14
CA ALA A 29 -0.25 -9.57 -1.76
C ALA A 29 1.00 -9.89 -0.94
N GLY A 30 2.16 -9.30 -1.28
CA GLY A 30 3.38 -9.41 -0.48
C GLY A 30 3.21 -8.83 0.93
N ILE A 31 2.48 -7.71 1.06
CA ILE A 31 2.17 -7.11 2.36
C ILE A 31 1.21 -8.00 3.15
N VAL A 32 0.14 -8.52 2.54
CA VAL A 32 -0.80 -9.47 3.18
C VAL A 32 -0.04 -10.68 3.73
N ASP A 33 0.79 -11.32 2.91
CA ASP A 33 1.61 -12.47 3.31
C ASP A 33 2.54 -12.12 4.49
N ALA A 34 3.22 -10.98 4.42
CA ALA A 34 4.15 -10.55 5.47
C ALA A 34 3.45 -10.31 6.82
N PHE A 35 2.31 -9.62 6.84
CA PHE A 35 1.54 -9.41 8.09
C PHE A 35 0.93 -10.71 8.62
N VAL A 36 0.45 -11.60 7.75
CA VAL A 36 -0.02 -12.93 8.15
C VAL A 36 1.10 -13.72 8.82
N LYS A 37 2.33 -13.67 8.30
CA LYS A 37 3.52 -14.30 8.91
C LYS A 37 3.91 -13.71 10.27
N GLN A 38 3.56 -12.45 10.55
CA GLN A 38 3.70 -11.86 11.89
C GLN A 38 2.59 -12.29 12.85
N GLY A 39 1.60 -13.06 12.40
CA GLY A 39 0.46 -13.50 13.19
C GLY A 39 -0.63 -12.43 13.34
N ALA A 40 -0.66 -11.43 12.46
CA ALA A 40 -1.71 -10.41 12.41
C ALA A 40 -3.03 -10.97 11.82
N GLN A 41 -4.15 -10.35 12.18
CA GLN A 41 -5.47 -10.58 11.56
C GLN A 41 -5.58 -9.65 10.35
N VAL A 42 -5.40 -10.19 9.14
CA VAL A 42 -5.35 -9.38 7.92
C VAL A 42 -6.68 -9.45 7.19
N PHE A 43 -7.26 -8.30 6.93
CA PHE A 43 -8.38 -8.07 6.04
C PHE A 43 -7.87 -7.36 4.79
N PHE A 44 -8.32 -7.74 3.60
CA PHE A 44 -7.92 -7.02 2.41
C PHE A 44 -9.06 -6.85 1.42
N ILE A 45 -9.02 -5.73 0.71
CA ILE A 45 -9.99 -5.33 -0.31
C ILE A 45 -9.30 -5.39 -1.67
N ASP A 46 -9.97 -5.99 -2.65
CA ASP A 46 -9.53 -6.00 -4.05
C ASP A 46 -10.74 -6.15 -4.98
N ILE A 47 -10.58 -5.80 -6.26
CA ILE A 47 -11.56 -6.03 -7.32
C ILE A 47 -11.30 -7.32 -8.10
N VAL A 48 -10.10 -7.91 -7.97
CA VAL A 48 -9.70 -9.15 -8.68
C VAL A 48 -9.96 -10.35 -7.79
N GLU A 49 -11.12 -10.97 -7.98
CA GLU A 49 -11.61 -12.04 -7.11
C GLU A 49 -10.76 -13.32 -7.19
N GLU A 50 -10.36 -13.75 -8.40
CA GLU A 50 -9.61 -14.99 -8.60
C GLU A 50 -8.26 -14.96 -7.86
N ALA A 51 -7.45 -13.94 -8.09
CA ALA A 51 -6.15 -13.78 -7.43
C ALA A 51 -6.28 -13.66 -5.91
N SER A 52 -7.30 -12.92 -5.45
CA SER A 52 -7.56 -12.73 -4.02
C SER A 52 -7.94 -14.04 -3.32
N ARG A 53 -8.81 -14.86 -3.92
CA ARG A 53 -9.18 -16.18 -3.38
C ARG A 53 -8.00 -17.15 -3.40
N ALA A 54 -7.18 -17.12 -4.45
CA ALA A 54 -5.95 -17.92 -4.50
C ALA A 54 -4.97 -17.56 -3.38
N LEU A 55 -4.81 -16.27 -3.07
CA LEU A 55 -3.98 -15.81 -1.96
C LEU A 55 -4.53 -16.31 -0.61
N VAL A 56 -5.82 -16.17 -0.35
CA VAL A 56 -6.46 -16.68 0.88
C VAL A 56 -6.21 -18.18 1.03
N GLU A 57 -6.41 -18.96 -0.04
CA GLU A 57 -6.18 -20.42 -0.02
C GLU A 57 -4.72 -20.77 0.26
N SER A 58 -3.77 -20.02 -0.30
CA SER A 58 -2.34 -20.26 -0.06
C SER A 58 -1.91 -20.00 1.40
N LEU A 59 -2.65 -19.16 2.12
CA LEU A 59 -2.35 -18.74 3.49
C LEU A 59 -3.29 -19.36 4.54
N LYS A 60 -4.16 -20.29 4.14
CA LYS A 60 -5.18 -20.90 5.03
C LYS A 60 -4.62 -21.62 6.26
N GLY A 61 -3.36 -22.05 6.21
CA GLY A 61 -2.68 -22.72 7.33
C GLY A 61 -2.04 -21.78 8.37
N ALA A 62 -2.13 -20.46 8.17
CA ALA A 62 -1.58 -19.50 9.11
C ALA A 62 -2.40 -19.40 10.41
N LYS A 63 -1.82 -18.78 11.45
CA LYS A 63 -2.52 -18.52 12.74
C LYS A 63 -3.86 -17.83 12.52
N HIS A 64 -3.85 -16.82 11.65
CA HIS A 64 -5.05 -16.12 11.17
C HIS A 64 -4.99 -16.12 9.64
N ALA A 65 -5.84 -16.91 9.00
CA ALA A 65 -5.99 -16.84 7.54
C ALA A 65 -6.53 -15.46 7.16
N PRO A 66 -6.03 -14.83 6.09
CA PRO A 66 -6.50 -13.51 5.69
C PRO A 66 -7.95 -13.57 5.17
N VAL A 67 -8.70 -12.48 5.36
CA VAL A 67 -10.09 -12.38 4.90
C VAL A 67 -10.17 -11.40 3.74
N PHE A 68 -10.71 -11.86 2.62
CA PHE A 68 -10.90 -11.08 1.40
C PHE A 68 -12.29 -10.45 1.33
N PHE A 69 -12.36 -9.17 0.97
CA PHE A 69 -13.59 -8.44 0.65
C PHE A 69 -13.52 -7.93 -0.79
N HIS A 70 -14.45 -8.36 -1.63
CA HIS A 70 -14.59 -7.79 -2.97
C HIS A 70 -15.25 -6.42 -2.89
N CYS A 71 -14.54 -5.36 -3.33
CA CYS A 71 -15.08 -4.01 -3.36
C CYS A 71 -14.31 -3.13 -4.34
N ASP A 72 -15.02 -2.36 -5.14
CA ASP A 72 -14.45 -1.27 -5.93
C ASP A 72 -14.26 -0.03 -5.02
N LEU A 73 -13.02 0.36 -4.82
CA LEU A 73 -12.64 1.51 -3.97
C LEU A 73 -13.13 2.86 -4.52
N THR A 74 -13.61 2.91 -5.75
CA THR A 74 -14.23 4.11 -6.33
C THR A 74 -15.68 4.30 -5.86
N ASP A 75 -16.34 3.24 -5.38
CA ASP A 75 -17.64 3.29 -4.70
C ASP A 75 -17.41 3.50 -3.19
N LEU A 76 -17.53 4.77 -2.77
CA LEU A 76 -17.25 5.15 -1.38
C LEU A 76 -18.29 4.59 -0.40
N ASP A 77 -19.54 4.38 -0.83
CA ASP A 77 -20.59 3.80 0.02
C ASP A 77 -20.33 2.30 0.26
N ALA A 78 -19.93 1.58 -0.78
CA ALA A 78 -19.53 0.18 -0.66
C ALA A 78 -18.29 0.05 0.23
N LEU A 79 -17.27 0.90 0.03
CA LEU A 79 -16.06 0.94 0.83
C LEU A 79 -16.35 1.18 2.31
N ALA A 80 -17.18 2.18 2.63
CA ALA A 80 -17.57 2.49 4.00
C ALA A 80 -18.30 1.31 4.67
N LYS A 81 -19.19 0.62 3.93
CA LYS A 81 -19.90 -0.56 4.43
C LYS A 81 -18.94 -1.71 4.73
N VAL A 82 -17.96 -1.97 3.86
CA VAL A 82 -16.97 -3.03 4.09
C VAL A 82 -16.13 -2.73 5.32
N ILE A 83 -15.65 -1.49 5.49
CA ILE A 83 -14.86 -1.11 6.67
C ILE A 83 -15.71 -1.24 7.95
N ALA A 84 -16.95 -0.76 7.93
CA ALA A 84 -17.86 -0.87 9.07
C ALA A 84 -18.16 -2.33 9.42
N GLN A 85 -18.33 -3.22 8.43
CA GLN A 85 -18.52 -4.64 8.64
C GLN A 85 -17.31 -5.29 9.33
N ILE A 86 -16.09 -4.98 8.85
CA ILE A 86 -14.85 -5.48 9.46
C ILE A 86 -14.78 -5.03 10.94
N GLU A 87 -15.03 -3.75 11.22
CA GLU A 87 -14.96 -3.24 12.59
C GLU A 87 -16.07 -3.80 13.49
N GLN A 88 -17.26 -4.05 12.96
CA GLN A 88 -18.35 -4.67 13.69
C GLN A 88 -18.04 -6.12 14.09
N ASP A 89 -17.46 -6.89 13.18
CA ASP A 89 -17.25 -8.33 13.38
C ASP A 89 -15.94 -8.63 14.14
N HIS A 90 -14.93 -7.78 14.00
CA HIS A 90 -13.58 -8.06 14.48
C HIS A 90 -13.00 -6.99 15.41
N GLY A 91 -13.67 -5.85 15.55
CA GLY A 91 -13.17 -4.70 16.32
C GLY A 91 -12.38 -3.70 15.47
N ALA A 92 -11.97 -2.61 16.09
CA ALA A 92 -11.32 -1.49 15.40
C ALA A 92 -10.10 -1.93 14.59
N ILE A 93 -10.00 -1.47 13.34
CA ILE A 93 -8.80 -1.62 12.51
C ILE A 93 -7.68 -0.80 13.15
N GLU A 94 -6.53 -1.42 13.44
CA GLU A 94 -5.39 -0.79 14.12
C GLU A 94 -4.32 -0.35 13.14
N ILE A 95 -4.26 -0.99 11.96
CA ILE A 95 -3.29 -0.68 10.90
C ILE A 95 -4.04 -0.63 9.57
N LEU A 96 -3.91 0.49 8.85
CA LEU A 96 -4.43 0.68 7.50
C LEU A 96 -3.28 0.82 6.51
N ILE A 97 -3.29 -0.01 5.47
CA ILE A 97 -2.35 0.04 4.35
C ILE A 97 -3.08 0.43 3.08
N ASN A 98 -2.99 1.68 2.70
CA ASN A 98 -3.56 2.25 1.47
C ASN A 98 -2.61 1.99 0.28
N ASN A 99 -2.64 0.78 -0.27
CA ASN A 99 -1.75 0.34 -1.34
C ASN A 99 -2.41 0.35 -2.73
N ALA A 100 -3.71 0.16 -2.85
CA ALA A 100 -4.39 0.06 -4.14
C ALA A 100 -4.06 1.23 -5.08
N ALA A 101 -3.74 0.90 -6.32
CA ALA A 101 -3.42 1.88 -7.36
C ALA A 101 -3.53 1.28 -8.76
N ASN A 102 -3.61 2.16 -9.76
CA ASN A 102 -3.55 1.79 -11.17
C ASN A 102 -2.67 2.80 -11.93
N ASP A 103 -1.53 2.31 -12.45
CA ASP A 103 -0.52 3.06 -13.19
C ASP A 103 -0.78 3.08 -14.71
N HIS A 104 -2.05 3.11 -15.13
CA HIS A 104 -2.41 3.11 -16.54
C HIS A 104 -1.77 4.31 -17.26
N ARG A 105 -1.01 4.02 -18.33
CA ARG A 105 -0.34 5.06 -19.13
C ARG A 105 -1.30 5.70 -20.10
N HIS A 106 -1.12 7.01 -20.35
CA HIS A 106 -1.97 7.80 -21.22
C HIS A 106 -1.20 8.95 -21.86
N GLN A 107 -1.63 9.40 -23.03
CA GLN A 107 -1.18 10.64 -23.62
C GLN A 107 -2.00 11.82 -23.07
N VAL A 108 -1.37 13.00 -22.90
CA VAL A 108 -2.05 14.18 -22.32
C VAL A 108 -3.32 14.56 -23.10
N HIS A 109 -3.29 14.46 -24.41
CA HIS A 109 -4.42 14.83 -25.28
C HIS A 109 -5.57 13.80 -25.29
N GLU A 110 -5.37 12.60 -24.74
CA GLU A 110 -6.39 11.54 -24.64
C GLU A 110 -7.20 11.66 -23.35
N VAL A 111 -6.77 12.49 -22.41
CA VAL A 111 -7.40 12.60 -21.09
C VAL A 111 -8.73 13.31 -21.21
N THR A 112 -9.82 12.62 -20.87
CA THR A 112 -11.16 13.19 -20.70
C THR A 112 -11.43 13.51 -19.23
N GLY A 113 -12.47 14.36 -18.95
CA GLY A 113 -12.90 14.61 -17.57
C GLY A 113 -13.22 13.31 -16.81
N LYS A 114 -13.94 12.38 -17.45
CA LYS A 114 -14.24 11.07 -16.85
C LYS A 114 -12.99 10.26 -16.53
N TYR A 115 -11.99 10.26 -17.43
CA TYR A 115 -10.72 9.56 -17.19
C TYR A 115 -9.96 10.21 -16.01
N TRP A 116 -9.94 11.56 -15.95
CA TRP A 116 -9.37 12.33 -14.84
C TRP A 116 -10.01 11.93 -13.52
N ASP A 117 -11.33 12.00 -13.40
CA ASP A 117 -12.07 11.72 -12.17
C ASP A 117 -11.84 10.28 -11.71
N ASN A 118 -11.88 9.31 -12.62
CA ASN A 118 -11.63 7.91 -12.32
C ASN A 118 -10.19 7.67 -11.87
N SER A 119 -9.21 8.29 -12.54
CA SER A 119 -7.80 8.13 -12.17
C SER A 119 -7.51 8.64 -10.75
N LEU A 120 -8.07 9.80 -10.38
CA LEU A 120 -7.92 10.33 -9.01
C LEU A 120 -8.73 9.53 -8.00
N ALA A 121 -9.90 9.01 -8.38
CA ALA A 121 -10.69 8.14 -7.50
C ALA A 121 -9.91 6.88 -7.10
N VAL A 122 -9.29 6.19 -8.08
CA VAL A 122 -8.52 4.96 -7.87
C VAL A 122 -7.19 5.23 -7.16
N ASN A 123 -6.49 6.32 -7.47
CA ASN A 123 -5.10 6.49 -7.03
C ASN A 123 -4.92 7.40 -5.81
N LEU A 124 -5.96 8.19 -5.44
CA LEU A 124 -5.86 9.18 -4.35
C LEU A 124 -7.07 9.17 -3.42
N ARG A 125 -8.29 9.36 -3.99
CA ARG A 125 -9.50 9.65 -3.22
C ARG A 125 -9.78 8.58 -2.16
N HIS A 126 -9.68 7.29 -2.51
CA HIS A 126 -9.95 6.20 -1.58
C HIS A 126 -9.04 6.23 -0.35
N GLN A 127 -7.77 6.67 -0.47
CA GLN A 127 -6.84 6.71 0.66
C GLN A 127 -7.33 7.64 1.76
N PHE A 128 -7.86 8.80 1.38
CA PHE A 128 -8.48 9.72 2.34
C PHE A 128 -9.70 9.09 3.02
N PHE A 129 -10.62 8.51 2.24
CA PHE A 129 -11.87 7.97 2.80
C PHE A 129 -11.66 6.70 3.62
N CYS A 130 -10.68 5.86 3.28
CA CYS A 130 -10.25 4.77 4.16
C CYS A 130 -9.73 5.30 5.50
N ALA A 131 -8.82 6.29 5.47
CA ALA A 131 -8.30 6.93 6.68
C ALA A 131 -9.41 7.54 7.53
N GLN A 132 -10.34 8.26 6.90
CA GLN A 132 -11.50 8.85 7.58
C GLN A 132 -12.38 7.80 8.26
N ALA A 133 -12.61 6.66 7.59
CA ALA A 133 -13.47 5.60 8.11
C ALA A 133 -12.86 4.88 9.32
N VAL A 134 -11.55 4.60 9.32
CA VAL A 134 -10.89 3.86 10.40
C VAL A 134 -10.46 4.74 11.59
N ALA A 135 -10.26 6.05 11.38
CA ALA A 135 -9.72 6.96 12.41
C ALA A 135 -10.54 6.98 13.72
N PRO A 136 -11.89 6.96 13.71
CA PRO A 136 -12.67 6.92 14.93
C PRO A 136 -12.43 5.65 15.75
N GLY A 137 -12.33 4.49 15.09
CA GLY A 137 -12.00 3.20 15.71
C GLY A 137 -10.59 3.21 16.31
N MET A 138 -9.59 3.68 15.55
CA MET A 138 -8.21 3.85 16.02
C MET A 138 -8.11 4.75 17.24
N LYS A 139 -8.76 5.92 17.21
CA LYS A 139 -8.81 6.85 18.34
C LYS A 139 -9.38 6.19 19.59
N LYS A 140 -10.50 5.47 19.46
CA LYS A 140 -11.13 4.74 20.58
C LYS A 140 -10.24 3.64 21.12
N ALA A 141 -9.43 3.00 20.27
CA ALA A 141 -8.45 1.98 20.64
C ALA A 141 -7.16 2.56 21.26
N GLY A 142 -6.99 3.90 21.28
CA GLY A 142 -5.82 4.58 21.86
C GLY A 142 -4.70 4.86 20.85
N GLY A 143 -4.94 4.67 19.58
CA GLY A 143 -3.99 4.97 18.50
C GLY A 143 -4.09 3.98 17.32
N GLY A 144 -3.25 4.21 16.31
CA GLY A 144 -3.21 3.37 15.12
C GLY A 144 -2.11 3.77 14.16
N VAL A 145 -2.04 3.06 13.04
CA VAL A 145 -1.06 3.33 11.97
C VAL A 145 -1.75 3.39 10.62
N ILE A 146 -1.44 4.41 9.83
CA ILE A 146 -1.87 4.55 8.45
C ILE A 146 -0.63 4.65 7.57
N LEU A 147 -0.48 3.74 6.62
CA LEU A 147 0.56 3.80 5.59
C LEU A 147 -0.10 4.07 4.24
N ASN A 148 0.24 5.20 3.64
CA ASN A 148 -0.17 5.56 2.29
C ASN A 148 0.94 5.20 1.31
N PHE A 149 0.57 4.68 0.13
CA PHE A 149 1.54 4.29 -0.88
C PHE A 149 1.68 5.37 -1.95
N GLY A 150 2.80 6.08 -1.92
CA GLY A 150 3.27 6.98 -2.96
C GLY A 150 3.81 6.24 -4.18
N SER A 151 4.73 6.86 -4.90
CA SER A 151 5.49 6.26 -5.99
C SER A 151 6.68 7.13 -6.33
N ILE A 152 7.79 6.49 -6.72
CA ILE A 152 8.97 7.19 -7.25
C ILE A 152 8.69 7.90 -8.57
N SER A 153 7.64 7.50 -9.30
CA SER A 153 7.35 7.97 -10.67
C SER A 153 7.25 9.49 -10.80
N TRP A 154 6.68 10.18 -9.81
CA TRP A 154 6.57 11.63 -9.85
C TRP A 154 7.89 12.32 -9.53
N HIS A 155 8.73 11.73 -8.68
CA HIS A 155 10.07 12.23 -8.38
C HIS A 155 11.01 12.14 -9.58
N LEU A 156 10.82 11.12 -10.44
CA LEU A 156 11.59 10.89 -11.66
C LEU A 156 10.97 11.53 -12.90
N ALA A 157 9.78 12.12 -12.79
CA ALA A 157 9.03 12.71 -13.91
C ALA A 157 8.84 11.73 -15.08
N LEU A 158 8.42 10.49 -14.80
CA LEU A 158 8.26 9.45 -15.81
C LEU A 158 7.18 9.82 -16.84
N PRO A 159 7.40 9.58 -18.15
CA PRO A 159 6.47 9.99 -19.20
C PRO A 159 5.18 9.15 -19.18
N ASN A 160 4.11 9.72 -19.77
CA ASN A 160 2.81 9.08 -19.97
C ASN A 160 2.06 8.67 -18.68
N LEU A 161 2.37 9.31 -17.55
CA LEU A 161 1.82 9.01 -16.21
C LEU A 161 1.29 10.26 -15.49
N THR A 162 0.98 11.34 -16.21
CA THR A 162 0.67 12.65 -15.62
C THR A 162 -0.36 12.55 -14.48
N LEU A 163 -1.50 11.88 -14.68
CA LEU A 163 -2.55 11.79 -13.64
C LEU A 163 -2.14 10.89 -12.49
N TYR A 164 -1.46 9.79 -12.79
CA TYR A 164 -0.91 8.90 -11.75
C TYR A 164 0.12 9.64 -10.89
N MET A 165 1.08 10.34 -11.51
CA MET A 165 2.07 11.17 -10.80
C MET A 165 1.41 12.26 -9.97
N THR A 166 0.39 12.94 -10.51
CA THR A 166 -0.38 13.95 -9.78
C THR A 166 -0.99 13.36 -8.50
N ALA A 167 -1.64 12.21 -8.62
CA ALA A 167 -2.21 11.51 -7.46
C ALA A 167 -1.11 11.10 -6.46
N LYS A 168 0.00 10.54 -6.93
CA LYS A 168 1.09 10.06 -6.08
C LYS A 168 1.84 11.21 -5.37
N ALA A 169 2.04 12.35 -6.04
CA ALA A 169 2.54 13.57 -5.40
C ALA A 169 1.59 14.10 -4.32
N ALA A 170 0.28 14.09 -4.60
CA ALA A 170 -0.74 14.54 -3.64
C ALA A 170 -0.79 13.66 -2.38
N ILE A 171 -0.46 12.37 -2.46
CA ILE A 171 -0.43 11.46 -1.30
C ILE A 171 0.58 11.91 -0.24
N GLU A 172 1.73 12.47 -0.60
CA GLU A 172 2.70 12.99 0.36
C GLU A 172 2.15 14.19 1.13
N GLY A 173 1.42 15.08 0.43
CA GLY A 173 0.69 16.18 1.08
C GLY A 173 -0.44 15.68 1.98
N LEU A 174 -1.23 14.71 1.49
CA LEU A 174 -2.30 14.05 2.25
C LEU A 174 -1.75 13.41 3.53
N THR A 175 -0.62 12.71 3.44
CA THR A 175 0.03 12.06 4.59
C THR A 175 0.40 13.07 5.66
N ARG A 176 1.00 14.21 5.28
CA ARG A 176 1.37 15.27 6.24
C ARG A 176 0.15 15.90 6.89
N GLY A 177 -0.93 16.15 6.12
CA GLY A 177 -2.20 16.65 6.64
C GLY A 177 -2.80 15.69 7.66
N LEU A 178 -3.02 14.43 7.28
CA LEU A 178 -3.57 13.40 8.18
C LEU A 178 -2.71 13.17 9.42
N ALA A 179 -1.38 13.17 9.28
CA ALA A 179 -0.47 13.04 10.43
C ALA A 179 -0.64 14.19 11.43
N ARG A 180 -0.87 15.41 10.93
CA ARG A 180 -1.10 16.60 11.77
C ARG A 180 -2.45 16.53 12.47
N ASP A 181 -3.50 16.16 11.74
CA ASP A 181 -4.87 16.15 12.24
C ASP A 181 -5.11 15.00 13.23
N LEU A 182 -4.55 13.80 12.96
CA LEU A 182 -4.81 12.59 13.73
C LEU A 182 -3.75 12.29 14.81
N GLY A 183 -2.64 13.01 14.80
CA GLY A 183 -1.51 12.73 15.70
C GLY A 183 -1.84 12.87 17.19
N GLN A 184 -2.74 13.79 17.57
CA GLN A 184 -3.20 13.94 18.95
C GLN A 184 -4.02 12.74 19.45
N ASP A 185 -4.57 11.96 18.54
CA ASP A 185 -5.33 10.75 18.83
C ASP A 185 -4.42 9.49 18.86
N GLY A 186 -3.09 9.68 18.83
CA GLY A 186 -2.12 8.58 18.83
C GLY A 186 -1.97 7.86 17.48
N ILE A 187 -2.51 8.42 16.40
CA ILE A 187 -2.48 7.82 15.05
C ILE A 187 -1.25 8.33 14.29
N ARG A 188 -0.39 7.41 13.84
CA ARG A 188 0.77 7.71 13.00
C ARG A 188 0.40 7.55 11.53
N VAL A 189 0.81 8.48 10.69
CA VAL A 189 0.56 8.42 9.25
C VAL A 189 1.87 8.66 8.51
N ASN A 190 2.25 7.73 7.63
CA ASN A 190 3.47 7.84 6.82
C ASN A 190 3.21 7.42 5.37
N THR A 191 4.12 7.82 4.47
CA THR A 191 4.13 7.37 3.08
C THR A 191 5.25 6.35 2.87
N VAL A 192 4.95 5.23 2.22
CA VAL A 192 5.95 4.36 1.61
C VAL A 192 6.04 4.71 0.13
N ILE A 193 7.25 4.91 -0.39
CA ILE A 193 7.51 5.28 -1.78
C ILE A 193 8.29 4.14 -2.44
N PRO A 194 7.60 3.20 -3.14
CA PRO A 194 8.25 2.15 -3.87
C PRO A 194 8.98 2.67 -5.12
N GLY A 195 10.13 2.06 -5.42
CA GLY A 195 10.81 2.14 -6.70
C GLY A 195 10.14 1.27 -7.77
N SER A 196 10.92 0.73 -8.70
CA SER A 196 10.45 -0.25 -9.67
C SER A 196 10.40 -1.64 -9.04
N VAL A 197 9.22 -2.02 -8.56
CA VAL A 197 9.03 -3.32 -7.89
C VAL A 197 8.71 -4.41 -8.91
N MET A 198 9.41 -5.53 -8.84
CA MET A 198 9.32 -6.66 -9.78
C MET A 198 8.06 -7.50 -9.55
N THR A 199 6.88 -6.92 -9.76
CA THR A 199 5.61 -7.67 -9.75
C THR A 199 5.37 -8.37 -11.09
N GLU A 200 4.55 -9.42 -11.10
CA GLU A 200 4.18 -10.12 -12.34
C GLU A 200 3.54 -9.18 -13.37
N ARG A 201 2.73 -8.21 -12.91
CA ARG A 201 2.15 -7.17 -13.77
C ARG A 201 3.24 -6.30 -14.41
N GLN A 202 4.22 -5.86 -13.64
CA GLN A 202 5.33 -5.03 -14.16
C GLN A 202 6.17 -5.84 -15.16
N LYS A 203 6.50 -7.08 -14.86
CA LYS A 203 7.21 -7.98 -15.79
C LYS A 203 6.45 -8.14 -17.10
N ALA A 204 5.14 -8.38 -17.04
CA ALA A 204 4.32 -8.61 -18.24
C ALA A 204 4.14 -7.35 -19.11
N LEU A 205 4.06 -6.16 -18.52
CA LEU A 205 3.68 -4.94 -19.24
C LEU A 205 4.85 -4.03 -19.61
N TRP A 206 5.93 -3.99 -18.82
CA TRP A 206 6.91 -2.92 -18.88
C TRP A 206 8.38 -3.38 -18.87
N HIS A 207 8.65 -4.65 -18.61
CA HIS A 207 10.01 -5.16 -18.55
C HIS A 207 10.42 -5.90 -19.82
N SER A 208 10.96 -5.17 -20.81
CA SER A 208 11.94 -5.79 -21.71
C SER A 208 13.27 -5.97 -20.95
N PRO A 209 14.16 -6.88 -21.39
CA PRO A 209 15.49 -7.03 -20.79
C PRO A 209 16.27 -5.71 -20.73
N GLU A 210 16.14 -4.87 -21.78
CA GLU A 210 16.81 -3.57 -21.89
C GLU A 210 16.23 -2.57 -20.88
N ALA A 211 14.90 -2.52 -20.73
CA ALA A 211 14.24 -1.65 -19.75
C ALA A 211 14.59 -2.06 -18.31
N GLY A 212 14.66 -3.35 -18.04
CA GLY A 212 15.10 -3.89 -16.75
C GLY A 212 16.54 -3.49 -16.43
N GLN A 213 17.46 -3.62 -17.40
CA GLN A 213 18.85 -3.22 -17.24
C GLN A 213 18.99 -1.72 -17.00
N ALA A 214 18.25 -0.88 -17.74
CA ALA A 214 18.28 0.57 -17.57
C ALA A 214 17.81 1.00 -16.16
N ILE A 215 16.86 0.28 -15.57
CA ILE A 215 16.42 0.51 -14.16
C ILE A 215 17.56 0.16 -13.21
N LEU A 216 18.20 -1.02 -13.36
CA LEU A 216 19.32 -1.43 -12.52
C LEU A 216 20.50 -0.48 -12.60
N ASP A 217 20.82 0.03 -13.80
CA ASP A 217 21.90 0.99 -14.03
C ASP A 217 21.63 2.37 -13.41
N ALA A 218 20.34 2.71 -13.22
CA ALA A 218 19.93 3.97 -12.61
C ALA A 218 19.84 3.90 -11.08
N GLN A 219 19.92 2.72 -10.50
CA GLN A 219 19.91 2.49 -9.04
C GLN A 219 21.32 2.51 -8.44
N VAL A 220 21.45 2.91 -7.18
CA VAL A 220 22.73 2.76 -6.44
C VAL A 220 23.00 1.29 -6.12
N LEU A 221 21.98 0.54 -5.72
CA LEU A 221 22.07 -0.90 -5.52
C LEU A 221 21.63 -1.62 -6.81
N PRO A 222 22.51 -2.38 -7.49
CA PRO A 222 22.21 -3.02 -8.77
C PRO A 222 21.40 -4.31 -8.59
N GLN A 223 20.30 -4.23 -7.85
CA GLN A 223 19.41 -5.34 -7.52
C GLN A 223 17.96 -4.90 -7.68
N SER A 224 17.12 -5.81 -8.17
CA SER A 224 15.68 -5.56 -8.26
C SER A 224 15.09 -5.32 -6.88
N VAL A 225 14.16 -4.37 -6.79
CA VAL A 225 13.31 -4.22 -5.62
C VAL A 225 12.16 -5.21 -5.73
N GLU A 226 12.02 -6.07 -4.73
CA GLU A 226 10.98 -7.10 -4.69
C GLU A 226 9.83 -6.67 -3.76
N THR A 227 8.71 -7.38 -3.84
CA THR A 227 7.53 -7.10 -2.99
C THR A 227 7.85 -7.24 -1.50
N GLU A 228 8.77 -8.13 -1.16
CA GLU A 228 9.25 -8.37 0.20
C GLU A 228 10.02 -7.19 0.78
N ASP A 229 10.75 -6.43 -0.04
CA ASP A 229 11.47 -5.22 0.42
C ASP A 229 10.48 -4.15 0.85
N ILE A 230 9.41 -3.99 0.08
CA ILE A 230 8.31 -3.07 0.40
C ILE A 230 7.57 -3.52 1.66
N ALA A 231 7.27 -4.83 1.75
CA ALA A 231 6.59 -5.40 2.91
C ALA A 231 7.42 -5.26 4.19
N ALA A 232 8.75 -5.42 4.12
CA ALA A 232 9.65 -5.21 5.26
C ALA A 232 9.55 -3.78 5.83
N MET A 233 9.52 -2.76 4.96
CA MET A 233 9.32 -1.37 5.37
C MET A 233 7.92 -1.17 5.97
N ALA A 234 6.87 -1.77 5.39
CA ALA A 234 5.52 -1.68 5.92
C ALA A 234 5.41 -2.30 7.31
N LEU A 235 6.03 -3.46 7.56
CA LEU A 235 6.10 -4.10 8.88
C LEU A 235 6.80 -3.19 9.90
N PHE A 236 7.99 -2.67 9.56
CA PHE A 236 8.73 -1.76 10.45
C PHE A 236 7.90 -0.53 10.82
N LEU A 237 7.36 0.17 9.82
CA LEU A 237 6.57 1.39 10.04
C LEU A 237 5.28 1.13 10.83
N SER A 238 4.73 -0.08 10.76
CA SER A 238 3.54 -0.48 11.50
C SER A 238 3.85 -0.86 12.95
N SER A 239 5.07 -1.30 13.24
CA SER A 239 5.48 -1.75 14.57
C SER A 239 5.76 -0.60 15.56
N ASP A 240 5.86 -0.94 16.84
CA ASP A 240 6.25 -0.02 17.91
C ASP A 240 7.70 0.49 17.78
N ASN A 241 8.52 -0.20 16.98
CA ASN A 241 9.87 0.28 16.68
C ASN A 241 9.85 1.60 15.89
N ALA A 242 8.76 1.88 15.18
CA ALA A 242 8.53 3.13 14.46
C ALA A 242 7.62 4.13 15.22
N ARG A 243 7.43 3.96 16.53
CA ARG A 243 6.49 4.78 17.35
C ARG A 243 6.73 6.30 17.32
N ARG A 244 7.85 6.77 16.81
CA ARG A 244 8.17 8.20 16.63
C ARG A 244 8.25 8.62 15.16
N CYS A 245 7.88 7.72 14.23
CA CYS A 245 7.81 7.99 12.80
C CYS A 245 6.39 8.39 12.42
N SER A 246 6.16 9.65 12.04
CA SER A 246 4.88 10.14 11.52
C SER A 246 5.09 11.37 10.64
N GLY A 247 4.28 11.50 9.58
CA GLY A 247 4.32 12.60 8.62
C GLY A 247 5.56 12.58 7.72
N ARG A 248 6.13 11.39 7.42
CA ARG A 248 7.35 11.23 6.64
C ARG A 248 7.16 10.30 5.45
N ASP A 249 8.03 10.48 4.47
CA ASP A 249 8.12 9.71 3.26
C ASP A 249 9.33 8.76 3.36
N TYR A 250 9.12 7.47 3.08
CA TYR A 250 10.13 6.41 3.18
C TYR A 250 10.31 5.73 1.83
N PHE A 251 11.46 5.98 1.21
CA PHE A 251 11.79 5.41 -0.09
C PHE A 251 12.28 3.97 0.07
N VAL A 252 11.79 3.08 -0.81
CA VAL A 252 12.27 1.71 -0.97
C VAL A 252 12.49 1.51 -2.48
N ASP A 253 13.60 2.00 -2.99
CA ASP A 253 13.85 2.21 -4.42
C ASP A 253 15.28 1.86 -4.86
N ALA A 254 16.04 1.18 -3.99
CA ALA A 254 17.44 0.85 -4.22
C ALA A 254 18.34 2.08 -4.51
N GLY A 255 17.93 3.28 -4.04
CA GLY A 255 18.67 4.52 -4.25
C GLY A 255 18.50 5.10 -5.65
N TRP A 256 17.38 4.86 -6.32
CA TRP A 256 17.14 5.42 -7.65
C TRP A 256 16.91 6.94 -7.62
N TYR A 257 16.21 7.44 -6.61
CA TYR A 257 15.98 8.87 -6.45
C TYR A 257 16.92 9.49 -5.43
N GLY A 258 17.57 10.59 -5.81
CA GLY A 258 18.38 11.40 -4.90
C GLY A 258 19.84 10.93 -4.71
N ALA A 259 20.30 9.99 -5.51
CA ALA A 259 21.69 9.53 -5.54
C ALA A 259 22.47 10.18 -6.69
#